data_01cbc7ae683d84538f968219229bac64
#
_entry.id   01cbc7ae683d84538f968219229bac64
#
_cell.length_a   1.000
_cell.length_b   1.000
_cell.length_c   1.000
_cell.angle_alpha   90.00
_cell.angle_beta   90.00
_cell.angle_gamma   90.00
#
_symmetry.space_group_name_H-M   'P 1'
#
loop_
_entity.id
_entity.type
_entity.pdbx_description
1 polymer ?
#
loop_
_entity_poly.entity_id
_entity_poly.type
_entity_poly.pdbx_seq_one_letter_code
_entity_poly.pdbx_strand_id
1 'polypeptide(L)'
;MGKKIMLVDDAAFMRMTIKNCLTKAGYTELIEAGDGQQAVDTYGKEHPDLVIMDITMPNMDGIQALQAIKGSDPGAKIVMCSAMGQEAMVI
;
A
#
# COMPACT_ATOMS: atom_id res chain seq x y z
N MET A 1 -12.20 0.83 -16.59
CA MET A 1 -12.36 1.48 -15.41
C MET A 1 -11.33 1.08 -14.48
N GLY A 2 -10.59 1.96 -14.09
CA GLY A 2 -9.45 1.71 -13.31
C GLY A 2 -9.76 1.48 -11.86
N LYS A 3 -9.09 0.53 -11.25
CA LYS A 3 -9.00 0.43 -9.82
C LYS A 3 -7.87 1.33 -9.37
N LYS A 4 -8.08 2.04 -8.27
CA LYS A 4 -7.05 2.89 -7.69
C LYS A 4 -6.29 2.06 -6.66
N ILE A 5 -4.98 1.96 -6.85
CA ILE A 5 -4.12 1.13 -6.00
C ILE A 5 -3.05 2.01 -5.36
N MET A 6 -2.89 1.89 -4.04
CA MET A 6 -1.84 2.60 -3.32
C MET A 6 -0.71 1.64 -3.00
N LEU A 7 0.51 2.05 -3.34
CA LEU A 7 1.72 1.30 -3.06
C LEU A 7 2.47 1.97 -1.92
N VAL A 8 2.69 1.24 -0.84
CA VAL A 8 3.33 1.78 0.36
C VAL A 8 4.61 1.00 0.64
N ASP A 9 5.74 1.66 0.47
CA ASP A 9 7.05 1.07 0.69
C ASP A 9 8.04 2.21 0.84
N ASP A 10 8.97 2.12 1.79
CA ASP A 10 9.96 3.16 1.98
C ASP A 10 11.04 3.13 0.89
N ALA A 11 11.17 2.02 0.18
CA ALA A 11 12.15 1.89 -0.90
C ALA A 11 11.51 2.30 -2.23
N ALA A 12 11.95 3.42 -2.78
CA ALA A 12 11.43 3.92 -4.06
C ALA A 12 11.63 2.90 -5.19
N PHE A 13 12.73 2.15 -5.14
CA PHE A 13 13.00 1.12 -6.14
C PHE A 13 11.92 0.03 -6.13
N MET A 14 11.51 -0.42 -4.94
CA MET A 14 10.48 -1.44 -4.82
C MET A 14 9.12 -0.92 -5.28
N ARG A 15 8.80 0.34 -4.94
CA ARG A 15 7.57 0.94 -5.43
C ARG A 15 7.54 0.99 -6.95
N MET A 16 8.67 1.36 -7.56
CA MET A 16 8.79 1.41 -9.01
C MET A 16 8.59 0.03 -9.64
N THR A 17 9.19 -0.99 -9.04
CA THR A 17 9.08 -2.36 -9.54
C THR A 17 7.63 -2.84 -9.53
N ILE A 18 6.94 -2.65 -8.42
CA ILE A 18 5.54 -3.05 -8.29
C ILE A 18 4.66 -2.22 -9.23
N LYS A 19 4.93 -0.92 -9.32
CA LYS A 19 4.20 -0.03 -10.20
C LYS A 19 4.30 -0.48 -11.65
N ASN A 20 5.49 -0.86 -12.09
CA ASN A 20 5.69 -1.34 -13.45
C ASN A 20 4.91 -2.64 -13.70
N CYS A 21 4.93 -3.56 -12.75
CA CYS A 21 4.18 -4.80 -12.87
C CYS A 21 2.68 -4.54 -12.99
N LEU A 22 2.15 -3.65 -12.17
CA LEU A 22 0.72 -3.34 -12.18
C LEU A 22 0.33 -2.60 -13.46
N THR A 23 1.18 -1.70 -13.94
CA THR A 23 0.93 -0.98 -15.18
C THR A 23 0.83 -1.96 -16.36
N LYS A 24 1.72 -2.95 -16.38
CA LYS A 24 1.68 -3.98 -17.45
C LYS A 24 0.42 -4.82 -17.36
N ALA A 25 -0.13 -4.98 -16.17
CA ALA A 25 -1.37 -5.72 -15.97
C ALA A 25 -2.62 -4.89 -16.27
N GLY A 26 -2.46 -3.62 -16.60
CA GLY A 26 -3.57 -2.75 -16.97
C GLY A 26 -4.04 -1.79 -15.89
N TYR A 27 -3.38 -1.75 -14.74
CA TYR A 27 -3.73 -0.83 -13.65
C TYR A 27 -2.94 0.47 -13.83
N THR A 28 -3.64 1.57 -14.05
CA THR A 28 -3.00 2.85 -14.34
C THR A 28 -3.19 3.92 -13.27
N GLU A 29 -4.15 3.73 -12.37
CA GLU A 29 -4.36 4.67 -11.28
C GLU A 29 -3.59 4.19 -10.05
N LEU A 30 -2.31 4.59 -9.97
CA LEU A 30 -1.40 4.13 -8.94
C LEU A 30 -0.94 5.31 -8.09
N ILE A 31 -1.02 5.16 -6.77
CA ILE A 31 -0.64 6.17 -5.81
C ILE A 31 0.50 5.59 -4.99
N GLU A 32 1.45 6.43 -4.59
CA GLU A 32 2.59 5.99 -3.80
C GLU A 32 2.62 6.68 -2.45
N ALA A 33 3.06 5.96 -1.44
CA ALA A 33 3.34 6.50 -0.12
C ALA A 33 4.67 5.91 0.36
N GLY A 34 5.48 6.73 0.99
CA GLY A 34 6.83 6.34 1.40
C GLY A 34 6.94 5.80 2.81
N ASP A 35 5.89 5.93 3.62
CA ASP A 35 5.87 5.39 4.97
C ASP A 35 4.43 5.21 5.43
N GLY A 36 4.27 4.67 6.64
CA GLY A 36 2.95 4.37 7.16
C GLY A 36 2.10 5.60 7.43
N GLN A 37 2.71 6.69 7.87
CA GLN A 37 1.96 7.92 8.12
C GLN A 37 1.42 8.50 6.81
N GLN A 38 2.23 8.53 5.77
CA GLN A 38 1.79 8.96 4.45
C GLN A 38 0.67 8.07 3.93
N ALA A 39 0.76 6.75 4.20
CA ALA A 39 -0.26 5.81 3.77
C ALA A 39 -1.61 6.12 4.42
N VAL A 40 -1.62 6.37 5.72
CA VAL A 40 -2.85 6.70 6.45
C VAL A 40 -3.45 7.99 5.90
N ASP A 41 -2.63 9.03 5.75
CA ASP A 41 -3.09 10.32 5.26
C ASP A 41 -3.64 10.22 3.84
N THR A 42 -2.91 9.52 2.98
CA THR A 42 -3.30 9.37 1.58
C THR A 42 -4.57 8.52 1.45
N TYR A 43 -4.69 7.47 2.26
CA TYR A 43 -5.91 6.66 2.25
C TYR A 43 -7.13 7.51 2.57
N GLY A 44 -7.01 8.39 3.54
CA GLY A 44 -8.11 9.27 3.93
C GLY A 44 -8.54 10.24 2.83
N LYS A 45 -7.60 10.63 1.96
CA LYS A 45 -7.88 11.57 0.87
C LYS A 45 -8.35 10.85 -0.40
N GLU A 46 -7.71 9.75 -0.74
CA GLU A 46 -7.87 9.13 -2.06
C GLU A 46 -8.79 7.91 -2.06
N HIS A 47 -8.98 7.27 -0.91
CA HIS A 47 -9.80 6.07 -0.77
C HIS A 47 -9.49 5.03 -1.86
N PRO A 48 -8.23 4.55 -1.93
CA PRO A 48 -7.89 3.57 -2.96
C PRO A 48 -8.67 2.27 -2.79
N ASP A 49 -8.86 1.56 -3.90
CA ASP A 49 -9.57 0.29 -3.88
C ASP A 49 -8.75 -0.83 -3.27
N LEU A 50 -7.42 -0.70 -3.33
CA LEU A 50 -6.50 -1.69 -2.81
C LEU A 50 -5.24 -1.00 -2.31
N VAL A 51 -4.69 -1.49 -1.22
CA VAL A 51 -3.40 -1.02 -0.69
C VAL A 51 -2.43 -2.18 -0.68
N ILE A 52 -1.27 -2.00 -1.28
CA ILE A 52 -0.16 -2.96 -1.18
C ILE A 52 0.88 -2.30 -0.30
N MET A 53 1.14 -2.89 0.86
CA MET A 53 1.90 -2.23 1.91
C MET A 53 3.04 -3.12 2.42
N ASP A 54 4.22 -2.54 2.53
CA ASP A 54 5.36 -3.19 3.17
C ASP A 54 5.13 -3.19 4.69
N ILE A 55 5.59 -4.25 5.35
CA ILE A 55 5.44 -4.37 6.79
C ILE A 55 6.46 -3.50 7.52
N THR A 56 7.70 -3.50 7.07
CA THR A 56 8.78 -2.80 7.75
C THR A 56 9.05 -1.44 7.11
N MET A 57 8.69 -0.37 7.80
CA MET A 57 8.89 0.99 7.34
C MET A 57 9.25 1.90 8.51
N PRO A 58 9.97 3.01 8.25
CA PRO A 58 10.25 3.97 9.32
C PRO A 58 8.99 4.74 9.72
N ASN A 59 9.06 5.42 10.85
CA ASN A 59 8.03 6.25 11.44
C ASN A 59 6.84 5.41 11.91
N MET A 60 5.99 4.99 11.00
CA MET A 60 4.86 4.12 11.30
C MET A 60 4.99 2.88 10.41
N ASP A 61 5.13 1.70 11.01
CA ASP A 61 5.29 0.47 10.24
C ASP A 61 3.96 0.03 9.61
N GLY A 62 4.04 -1.00 8.75
CA GLY A 62 2.87 -1.45 8.02
C GLY A 62 1.74 -1.95 8.90
N ILE A 63 2.07 -2.57 10.03
CA ILE A 63 1.04 -3.09 10.94
C ILE A 63 0.29 -1.94 11.60
N GLN A 64 1.02 -0.90 12.04
CA GLN A 64 0.38 0.27 12.63
C GLN A 64 -0.49 1.00 11.61
N ALA A 65 0.00 1.14 10.37
CA ALA A 65 -0.77 1.77 9.31
C ALA A 65 -2.02 0.94 8.98
N LEU A 66 -1.90 -0.38 8.94
CA LEU A 66 -3.02 -1.28 8.71
C LEU A 66 -4.11 -1.06 9.76
N GLN A 67 -3.71 -1.01 11.03
CA GLN A 67 -4.66 -0.82 12.12
C GLN A 67 -5.37 0.53 12.02
N ALA A 68 -4.62 1.59 11.68
CA ALA A 68 -5.19 2.92 11.54
C ALA A 68 -6.18 2.99 10.38
N ILE A 69 -5.82 2.41 9.24
CA ILE A 69 -6.70 2.41 8.06
C ILE A 69 -7.95 1.58 8.31
N LYS A 70 -7.81 0.38 8.88
CA LYS A 70 -8.95 -0.48 9.19
C LYS A 70 -9.83 0.13 10.27
N GLY A 71 -9.24 0.91 11.18
CA GLY A 71 -10.01 1.60 12.22
C GLY A 71 -10.94 2.65 11.65
N SER A 72 -10.52 3.34 10.58
CA SER A 72 -11.36 4.36 9.94
C SER A 72 -12.21 3.78 8.82
N ASP A 73 -11.78 2.68 8.20
CA ASP A 73 -12.52 2.02 7.12
C ASP A 73 -12.36 0.50 7.24
N PRO A 74 -13.27 -0.16 7.97
CA PRO A 74 -13.17 -1.62 8.15
C PRO A 74 -13.25 -2.41 6.84
N GLY A 75 -13.79 -1.81 5.78
CA GLY A 75 -13.87 -2.44 4.48
C GLY A 75 -12.62 -2.30 3.62
N ALA A 76 -11.58 -1.64 4.13
CA ALA A 76 -10.34 -1.44 3.37
C ALA A 76 -9.70 -2.78 3.01
N LYS A 77 -9.22 -2.88 1.76
CA LYS A 77 -8.55 -4.08 1.27
C LYS A 77 -7.06 -3.82 1.22
N ILE A 78 -6.31 -4.58 2.01
CA ILE A 78 -4.87 -4.36 2.18
C ILE A 78 -4.13 -5.67 1.98
N VAL A 79 -3.10 -5.65 1.15
CA VAL A 79 -2.18 -6.76 0.97
C VAL A 79 -0.88 -6.36 1.66
N MET A 80 -0.49 -7.15 2.66
CA MET A 80 0.76 -6.91 3.39
C MET A 80 1.87 -7.76 2.77
N CYS A 81 2.99 -7.13 2.51
CA CYS A 81 4.14 -7.81 1.91
C CYS A 81 5.35 -7.70 2.83
N SER A 82 6.07 -8.80 2.98
CA SER A 82 7.33 -8.80 3.71
C SER A 82 8.48 -8.72 2.71
N ALA A 83 9.34 -7.73 2.90
CA ALA A 83 10.50 -7.57 2.03
C ALA A 83 11.44 -8.76 2.10
N MET A 84 11.49 -9.43 3.24
CA MET A 84 12.41 -10.54 3.45
C MET A 84 11.85 -11.88 3.02
N GLY A 85 10.57 -12.09 3.22
CA GLY A 85 9.98 -13.39 3.04
C GLY A 85 9.30 -13.61 1.73
N GLN A 86 9.12 -12.59 0.95
CA GLN A 86 8.37 -12.67 -0.31
C GLN A 86 6.97 -13.23 -0.10
N GLU A 87 6.48 -13.10 1.11
CA GLU A 87 5.15 -13.56 1.45
C GLU A 87 4.19 -12.38 1.46
N ALA A 88 2.96 -12.64 1.07
CA ALA A 88 1.93 -11.62 1.07
C ALA A 88 0.74 -12.12 1.87
N MET A 89 0.17 -11.23 2.68
CA MET A 89 -1.05 -11.52 3.42
C MET A 89 -2.12 -10.55 2.98
N VAL A 90 -3.30 -11.10 2.67
CA VAL A 90 -4.47 -10.28 2.33
C VAL A 90 -5.30 -10.13 3.59
N ILE A 91 -5.57 -8.89 3.93
CA ILE A 91 -6.31 -8.60 5.17
C ILE A 91 -7.59 -7.83 4.88
#